data_f87e5b6a894ae8fd809c2380607c3b09
#
_entry.id   f87e5b6a894ae8fd809c2380607c3b09
#
_cell.length_a   1.000
_cell.length_b   1.000
_cell.length_c   1.000
_cell.angle_alpha   90.00
_cell.angle_beta   90.00
_cell.angle_gamma   90.00
#
_symmetry.space_group_name_H-M   'P 1'
#
loop_
_entity.id
_entity.type
_entity.pdbx_description
1 polymer ?
#
loop_
_entity_poly.entity_id
_entity_poly.type
_entity_poly.pdbx_seq_one_letter_code
_entity_poly.pdbx_strand_id
1 'polypeptide(L)'
;EISSDGTQDAHIIVSVMDEQGNRITNSPEVVLEVVSGEGMFPTGKTFVFSPGRNNFIEGLGAIELRSYYGGDTIIQARSGGLLGDRLCIHVTGSVKPENRQLKELQPPPYLQGAPERKQLSNISLNRPVFCSSAHKEHPGKNVTDGSFNTFWYPAAEETGGWILVDLEGTKEVKSITLEFNAVMNGVYELALSGDRKEFRQIYLAREGDANSFLTVHLSSERARFVRVRFPGEAVGIVKIEVMA
;
A
#
# COMPACT_ATOMS: atom_id res chain seq x y z
N GLU A 1 -11.49 -26.22 8.65
CA GLU A 1 -10.52 -27.33 8.72
C GLU A 1 -9.46 -27.15 7.64
N ILE A 2 -8.18 -27.36 7.99
CA ILE A 2 -7.04 -27.32 7.06
C ILE A 2 -6.09 -28.49 7.36
N SER A 3 -5.19 -28.83 6.40
CA SER A 3 -4.15 -29.83 6.58
C SER A 3 -2.85 -29.21 7.09
N SER A 4 -2.12 -29.94 7.95
CA SER A 4 -0.80 -29.51 8.46
C SER A 4 0.36 -29.79 7.49
N ASP A 5 0.09 -30.27 6.29
CA ASP A 5 1.12 -30.57 5.28
C ASP A 5 1.74 -29.32 4.60
N GLY A 6 1.25 -28.12 4.95
CA GLY A 6 1.72 -26.86 4.41
C GLY A 6 1.17 -26.51 3.03
N THR A 7 0.22 -27.31 2.51
CA THR A 7 -0.40 -27.06 1.19
C THR A 7 -1.69 -26.24 1.29
N GLN A 8 -2.24 -26.08 2.49
CA GLN A 8 -3.51 -25.40 2.73
C GLN A 8 -3.36 -24.28 3.76
N ASP A 9 -3.98 -23.15 3.46
CA ASP A 9 -4.10 -22.01 4.37
C ASP A 9 -5.57 -21.77 4.71
N ALA A 10 -5.84 -21.38 5.95
CA ALA A 10 -7.13 -20.84 6.33
C ALA A 10 -7.17 -19.33 6.05
N HIS A 11 -8.16 -18.88 5.31
CA HIS A 11 -8.41 -17.46 5.10
C HIS A 11 -9.29 -16.93 6.22
N ILE A 12 -8.73 -16.07 7.07
CA ILE A 12 -9.41 -15.46 8.20
C ILE A 12 -9.94 -14.10 7.75
N ILE A 13 -11.25 -13.94 7.79
CA ILE A 13 -11.91 -12.66 7.50
C ILE A 13 -12.28 -12.02 8.83
N VAL A 14 -11.86 -10.78 9.02
CA VAL A 14 -12.19 -9.93 10.17
C VAL A 14 -13.15 -8.85 9.74
N SER A 15 -14.22 -8.70 10.50
CA SER A 15 -15.25 -7.70 10.25
C SER A 15 -15.64 -7.03 11.56
N VAL A 16 -15.60 -5.70 11.62
CA VAL A 16 -16.05 -4.92 12.79
C VAL A 16 -17.50 -4.54 12.57
N MET A 17 -18.36 -4.90 13.54
CA MET A 17 -19.80 -4.71 13.43
C MET A 17 -20.34 -3.94 14.63
N ASP A 18 -21.46 -3.24 14.43
CA ASP A 18 -22.26 -2.65 15.50
C ASP A 18 -23.18 -3.70 16.15
N GLU A 19 -23.93 -3.31 17.17
CA GLU A 19 -24.89 -4.19 17.88
C GLU A 19 -26.03 -4.69 16.99
N GLN A 20 -26.31 -4.01 15.88
CA GLN A 20 -27.33 -4.36 14.91
C GLN A 20 -26.80 -5.29 13.79
N GLY A 21 -25.48 -5.59 13.80
CA GLY A 21 -24.85 -6.43 12.79
C GLY A 21 -24.45 -5.67 11.53
N ASN A 22 -24.45 -4.34 11.53
CA ASN A 22 -23.95 -3.56 10.41
C ASN A 22 -22.43 -3.36 10.53
N ARG A 23 -21.73 -3.41 9.41
CA ARG A 23 -20.30 -3.18 9.39
C ARG A 23 -19.96 -1.72 9.69
N ILE A 24 -19.03 -1.51 10.61
CA ILE A 24 -18.54 -0.18 10.99
C ILE A 24 -17.37 0.21 10.08
N THR A 25 -17.52 1.30 9.32
CA THR A 25 -16.51 1.77 8.38
C THR A 25 -15.39 2.57 9.05
N ASN A 26 -15.68 3.22 10.18
CA ASN A 26 -14.70 3.93 11.03
C ASN A 26 -14.27 3.05 12.19
N SER A 27 -13.63 1.92 11.88
CA SER A 27 -13.24 0.94 12.88
C SER A 27 -11.88 1.27 13.53
N PRO A 28 -11.68 0.96 14.82
CA PRO A 28 -10.38 1.00 15.46
C PRO A 28 -9.48 -0.13 14.95
N GLU A 29 -8.23 -0.12 15.37
CA GLU A 29 -7.28 -1.20 15.16
C GLU A 29 -7.82 -2.52 15.72
N VAL A 30 -7.61 -3.62 14.99
CA VAL A 30 -7.95 -4.98 15.44
C VAL A 30 -6.68 -5.81 15.51
N VAL A 31 -6.46 -6.42 16.68
CA VAL A 31 -5.35 -7.35 16.91
C VAL A 31 -5.88 -8.78 16.88
N LEU A 32 -5.31 -9.62 16.01
CA LEU A 32 -5.49 -11.06 16.02
C LEU A 32 -4.31 -11.71 16.76
N GLU A 33 -4.61 -12.65 17.64
CA GLU A 33 -3.62 -13.39 18.40
C GLU A 33 -3.97 -14.89 18.38
N VAL A 34 -3.00 -15.74 18.03
CA VAL A 34 -3.10 -17.18 18.22
C VAL A 34 -2.83 -17.47 19.70
N VAL A 35 -3.89 -17.69 20.48
CA VAL A 35 -3.82 -17.91 21.93
C VAL A 35 -3.58 -19.37 22.28
N SER A 36 -3.82 -20.31 21.36
CA SER A 36 -3.57 -21.74 21.54
C SER A 36 -3.37 -22.42 20.19
N GLY A 37 -2.59 -23.51 20.16
CA GLY A 37 -2.32 -24.30 18.96
C GLY A 37 -1.09 -23.84 18.18
N GLU A 38 -0.81 -24.51 17.07
CA GLU A 38 0.42 -24.33 16.29
C GLU A 38 0.24 -23.49 15.01
N GLY A 39 -0.97 -22.98 14.75
CA GLY A 39 -1.21 -22.08 13.63
C GLY A 39 -0.42 -20.78 13.74
N MET A 40 -0.05 -20.20 12.61
CA MET A 40 0.70 -18.96 12.51
C MET A 40 0.17 -18.09 11.36
N PHE A 41 0.12 -16.79 11.57
CA PHE A 41 0.01 -15.80 10.51
C PHE A 41 1.36 -15.62 9.80
N PRO A 42 1.44 -14.99 8.62
CA PRO A 42 2.70 -14.67 7.98
C PRO A 42 3.67 -13.86 8.85
N THR A 43 3.15 -13.16 9.86
CA THR A 43 3.92 -12.37 10.84
C THR A 43 4.18 -13.09 12.17
N GLY A 44 3.79 -14.37 12.29
CA GLY A 44 3.92 -15.16 13.51
C GLY A 44 2.59 -15.37 14.25
N LYS A 45 2.58 -15.30 15.59
CA LYS A 45 1.39 -15.56 16.41
C LYS A 45 0.43 -14.38 16.54
N THR A 46 0.82 -13.21 16.06
CA THR A 46 0.05 -11.98 16.17
C THR A 46 0.02 -11.24 14.86
N PHE A 47 -1.13 -10.68 14.50
CA PHE A 47 -1.30 -9.79 13.37
C PHE A 47 -2.18 -8.59 13.75
N VAL A 48 -1.85 -7.42 13.20
CA VAL A 48 -2.55 -6.17 13.50
C VAL A 48 -3.15 -5.59 12.23
N PHE A 49 -4.45 -5.42 12.23
CA PHE A 49 -5.17 -4.64 11.23
C PHE A 49 -5.29 -3.20 11.71
N SER A 50 -4.64 -2.28 11.03
CA SER A 50 -4.76 -0.85 11.31
C SER A 50 -5.54 -0.16 10.19
N PRO A 51 -6.45 0.79 10.51
CA PRO A 51 -7.23 1.51 9.51
C PRO A 51 -6.35 2.12 8.42
N GLY A 52 -6.67 1.82 7.16
CA GLY A 52 -5.89 2.26 5.99
C GLY A 52 -4.54 1.55 5.80
N ARG A 53 -4.27 0.50 6.57
CA ARG A 53 -3.07 -0.34 6.44
C ARG A 53 -3.43 -1.81 6.40
N ASN A 54 -2.51 -2.64 5.87
CA ASN A 54 -2.64 -4.10 5.85
C ASN A 54 -3.97 -4.58 5.24
N ASN A 55 -4.45 -3.89 4.21
CA ASN A 55 -5.75 -4.17 3.56
C ASN A 55 -6.95 -4.17 4.54
N PHE A 56 -6.89 -3.39 5.61
CA PHE A 56 -8.00 -3.17 6.52
C PHE A 56 -8.79 -1.93 6.08
N ILE A 57 -9.86 -2.19 5.33
CA ILE A 57 -10.65 -1.17 4.66
C ILE A 57 -12.08 -1.23 5.17
N GLU A 58 -12.61 -0.12 5.64
CA GLU A 58 -14.00 0.00 6.10
C GLU A 58 -14.40 -1.10 7.10
N GLY A 59 -13.53 -1.39 8.07
CA GLY A 59 -13.79 -2.40 9.09
C GLY A 59 -13.75 -3.84 8.59
N LEU A 60 -13.19 -4.08 7.41
CA LEU A 60 -13.01 -5.41 6.82
C LEU A 60 -11.56 -5.67 6.49
N GLY A 61 -11.06 -6.83 6.86
CA GLY A 61 -9.71 -7.31 6.52
C GLY A 61 -9.66 -8.81 6.37
N ALA A 62 -8.62 -9.30 5.73
CA ALA A 62 -8.36 -10.72 5.58
C ALA A 62 -6.88 -11.03 5.77
N ILE A 63 -6.59 -12.19 6.36
CA ILE A 63 -5.24 -12.71 6.57
C ILE A 63 -5.25 -14.22 6.45
N GLU A 64 -4.14 -14.79 6.04
CA GLU A 64 -3.94 -16.23 5.97
C GLU A 64 -3.36 -16.77 7.27
N LEU A 65 -3.76 -17.99 7.64
CA LEU A 65 -3.18 -18.74 8.74
C LEU A 65 -2.80 -20.12 8.25
N ARG A 66 -1.59 -20.54 8.56
CA ARG A 66 -1.04 -21.86 8.24
C ARG A 66 -0.64 -22.58 9.52
N SER A 67 -0.72 -23.92 9.51
CA SER A 67 -0.15 -24.75 10.56
C SER A 67 0.63 -25.92 9.96
N TYR A 68 1.76 -26.25 10.58
CA TYR A 68 2.58 -27.41 10.23
C TYR A 68 2.37 -28.60 11.16
N TYR A 69 1.49 -28.45 12.15
CA TYR A 69 1.14 -29.50 13.09
C TYR A 69 -0.37 -29.57 13.26
N GLY A 70 -0.88 -30.79 13.42
CA GLY A 70 -2.28 -31.06 13.69
C GLY A 70 -2.70 -30.65 15.10
N GLY A 71 -3.98 -30.39 15.28
CA GLY A 71 -4.60 -29.99 16.52
C GLY A 71 -5.41 -28.68 16.35
N ASP A 72 -6.09 -28.28 17.41
CA ASP A 72 -6.91 -27.07 17.38
C ASP A 72 -6.07 -25.82 17.54
N THR A 73 -6.27 -24.85 16.64
CA THR A 73 -5.69 -23.53 16.72
C THR A 73 -6.79 -22.53 17.08
N ILE A 74 -6.63 -21.83 18.19
CA ILE A 74 -7.58 -20.81 18.67
C ILE A 74 -7.00 -19.42 18.42
N ILE A 75 -7.74 -18.63 17.67
CA ILE A 75 -7.44 -17.23 17.38
C ILE A 75 -8.39 -16.37 18.19
N GLN A 76 -7.88 -15.32 18.81
CA GLN A 76 -8.66 -14.28 19.48
C GLN A 76 -8.51 -12.96 18.74
N ALA A 77 -9.62 -12.31 18.41
CA ALA A 77 -9.67 -10.94 17.94
C ALA A 77 -9.92 -9.98 19.11
N ARG A 78 -9.14 -8.87 19.16
CA ARG A 78 -9.30 -7.82 20.16
C ARG A 78 -9.25 -6.45 19.51
N SER A 79 -10.06 -5.53 20.00
CA SER A 79 -10.04 -4.13 19.56
C SER A 79 -10.44 -3.23 20.73
N GLY A 80 -9.87 -2.03 20.79
CA GLY A 80 -10.14 -1.09 21.88
C GLY A 80 -11.61 -0.67 21.91
N GLY A 81 -12.28 -0.91 23.05
CA GLY A 81 -13.69 -0.53 23.26
C GLY A 81 -14.73 -1.43 22.58
N LEU A 82 -14.32 -2.53 21.94
CA LEU A 82 -15.23 -3.49 21.31
C LEU A 82 -15.18 -4.85 22.03
N LEU A 83 -16.25 -5.62 21.88
CA LEU A 83 -16.25 -7.02 22.27
C LEU A 83 -15.35 -7.81 21.35
N GLY A 84 -14.46 -8.62 21.93
CA GLY A 84 -13.61 -9.53 21.18
C GLY A 84 -14.36 -10.79 20.76
N ASP A 85 -13.81 -11.49 19.78
CA ASP A 85 -14.34 -12.77 19.29
C ASP A 85 -13.24 -13.83 19.24
N ARG A 86 -13.63 -15.11 19.13
CA ARG A 86 -12.72 -16.24 19.04
C ARG A 86 -13.12 -17.15 17.91
N LEU A 87 -12.11 -17.64 17.18
CA LEU A 87 -12.26 -18.63 16.13
C LEU A 87 -11.40 -19.86 16.45
N CYS A 88 -11.98 -21.05 16.34
CA CYS A 88 -11.24 -22.29 16.41
C CYS A 88 -11.10 -22.88 15.01
N ILE A 89 -9.85 -23.20 14.61
CA ILE A 89 -9.53 -23.88 13.36
C ILE A 89 -8.98 -25.26 13.70
N HIS A 90 -9.68 -26.29 13.23
CA HIS A 90 -9.19 -27.66 13.34
C HIS A 90 -8.15 -27.94 12.25
N VAL A 91 -6.97 -28.38 12.66
CA VAL A 91 -5.88 -28.73 11.76
C VAL A 91 -5.67 -30.26 11.81
N THR A 92 -5.86 -30.90 10.67
CA THR A 92 -5.61 -32.33 10.52
C THR A 92 -4.14 -32.63 10.25
N GLY A 93 -3.63 -33.74 10.76
CA GLY A 93 -2.25 -34.17 10.51
C GLY A 93 -1.48 -34.55 11.78
N SER A 94 -0.16 -34.59 11.67
CA SER A 94 0.71 -35.01 12.78
C SER A 94 0.75 -33.98 13.89
N VAL A 95 0.53 -34.40 15.12
CA VAL A 95 0.65 -33.56 16.31
C VAL A 95 2.14 -33.25 16.58
N LYS A 96 2.44 -32.09 17.10
CA LYS A 96 3.80 -31.68 17.49
C LYS A 96 4.32 -32.63 18.57
N PRO A 97 5.48 -33.26 18.39
CA PRO A 97 6.05 -34.18 19.38
C PRO A 97 6.38 -33.45 20.70
N GLU A 98 5.87 -33.93 21.83
CA GLU A 98 6.03 -33.26 23.14
C GLU A 98 7.47 -33.18 23.68
N ASN A 99 8.43 -33.93 23.08
CA ASN A 99 9.76 -34.12 23.71
C ASN A 99 10.94 -34.11 22.71
N ARG A 100 10.94 -33.30 21.69
CA ARG A 100 12.18 -32.95 21.02
C ARG A 100 12.47 -31.46 21.34
N GLN A 101 13.69 -31.20 21.88
CA GLN A 101 14.37 -29.94 21.59
C GLN A 101 14.52 -29.82 20.06
N LEU A 102 13.41 -29.64 19.37
CA LEU A 102 13.41 -29.16 18.02
C LEU A 102 14.07 -27.79 18.14
N LYS A 103 15.33 -27.70 17.71
CA LYS A 103 15.87 -26.44 17.19
C LYS A 103 14.68 -25.79 16.52
N GLU A 104 14.19 -24.66 17.07
CA GLU A 104 13.07 -23.93 16.49
C GLU A 104 13.29 -23.95 14.98
N LEU A 105 12.40 -24.66 14.28
CA LEU A 105 12.43 -24.65 12.83
C LEU A 105 12.22 -23.19 12.49
N GLN A 106 13.29 -22.55 12.04
CA GLN A 106 13.16 -21.16 11.61
C GLN A 106 12.05 -21.14 10.58
N PRO A 107 11.03 -20.27 10.75
CA PRO A 107 9.96 -20.13 9.77
C PRO A 107 10.59 -20.06 8.38
N PRO A 108 10.01 -20.69 7.36
CA PRO A 108 10.49 -20.53 5.99
C PRO A 108 10.71 -19.07 5.68
N PRO A 109 11.67 -18.71 4.81
CA PRO A 109 12.03 -17.31 4.56
C PRO A 109 10.84 -16.39 4.20
N TYR A 110 9.77 -16.94 3.64
CA TYR A 110 8.54 -16.22 3.34
C TYR A 110 7.64 -15.98 4.57
N LEU A 111 7.84 -16.74 5.68
CA LEU A 111 7.18 -16.52 6.98
C LEU A 111 8.07 -15.72 7.94
N GLN A 112 9.36 -15.61 7.67
CA GLN A 112 10.19 -14.64 8.34
C GLN A 112 9.69 -13.29 7.82
N GLY A 113 9.00 -12.55 8.67
CA GLY A 113 8.46 -11.25 8.30
C GLY A 113 9.45 -10.52 7.42
N ALA A 114 9.00 -10.00 6.30
CA ALA A 114 9.87 -9.23 5.42
C ALA A 114 10.69 -8.30 6.32
N PRO A 115 12.03 -8.23 6.14
CA PRO A 115 12.87 -7.38 6.97
C PRO A 115 12.15 -6.05 7.07
N GLU A 116 12.04 -5.48 8.29
CA GLU A 116 11.32 -4.22 8.51
C GLU A 116 11.66 -3.29 7.37
N ARG A 117 10.81 -3.30 6.36
CA ARG A 117 10.92 -2.30 5.30
C ARG A 117 10.65 -1.03 6.05
N LYS A 118 11.68 -0.20 6.23
CA LYS A 118 11.46 1.18 6.61
C LYS A 118 10.27 1.63 5.80
N GLN A 119 9.13 1.80 6.46
CA GLN A 119 7.91 2.16 5.74
C GLN A 119 8.21 3.46 5.04
N LEU A 120 8.29 3.39 3.73
CA LEU A 120 8.44 4.60 2.93
C LEU A 120 7.19 5.43 3.18
N SER A 121 7.37 6.67 3.57
CA SER A 121 6.27 7.59 3.78
C SER A 121 5.99 8.35 2.49
N ASN A 122 4.71 8.50 2.14
CA ASN A 122 4.31 9.39 1.06
C ASN A 122 4.50 10.84 1.50
N ILE A 123 5.56 11.47 1.01
CA ILE A 123 5.92 12.86 1.34
C ILE A 123 5.29 13.90 0.42
N SER A 124 4.57 13.48 -0.63
CA SER A 124 3.84 14.36 -1.54
C SER A 124 2.39 14.60 -1.11
N LEU A 125 1.85 13.83 -0.15
CA LEU A 125 0.46 13.95 0.28
C LEU A 125 0.14 15.36 0.78
N ASN A 126 -0.90 15.99 0.20
CA ASN A 126 -1.36 17.35 0.49
C ASN A 126 -0.29 18.44 0.29
N ARG A 127 0.72 18.19 -0.55
CA ARG A 127 1.75 19.18 -0.86
C ARG A 127 1.30 20.18 -1.92
N PRO A 128 1.86 21.40 -1.89
CA PRO A 128 1.56 22.40 -2.89
C PRO A 128 1.87 21.93 -4.30
N VAL A 129 0.95 22.21 -5.22
CA VAL A 129 1.06 21.84 -6.62
C VAL A 129 0.95 23.08 -7.49
N PHE A 130 1.82 23.17 -8.49
CA PHE A 130 1.80 24.17 -9.55
C PHE A 130 1.61 23.45 -10.89
N CYS A 131 0.95 24.08 -11.83
CA CYS A 131 0.75 23.53 -13.18
C CYS A 131 0.74 24.63 -14.21
N SER A 132 0.97 24.27 -15.48
CA SER A 132 0.88 25.21 -16.61
C SER A 132 -0.53 25.75 -16.76
N SER A 133 -1.52 24.87 -16.68
CA SER A 133 -2.95 25.17 -16.66
C SER A 133 -3.71 24.09 -15.93
N ALA A 134 -5.00 24.29 -15.68
CA ALA A 134 -5.88 23.26 -15.15
C ALA A 134 -7.31 23.43 -15.67
N HIS A 135 -7.96 22.33 -15.99
CA HIS A 135 -9.39 22.31 -16.20
C HIS A 135 -10.12 22.69 -14.90
N LYS A 136 -11.22 23.43 -15.01
CA LYS A 136 -11.95 23.96 -13.84
C LYS A 136 -12.34 22.89 -12.80
N GLU A 137 -12.73 21.73 -13.29
CA GLU A 137 -13.16 20.60 -12.44
C GLU A 137 -12.00 19.67 -12.04
N HIS A 138 -10.83 19.82 -12.65
CA HIS A 138 -9.67 18.98 -12.45
C HIS A 138 -8.41 19.79 -12.07
N PRO A 139 -8.44 20.47 -10.92
CA PRO A 139 -7.34 21.33 -10.47
C PRO A 139 -6.08 20.54 -10.11
N GLY A 140 -4.91 21.19 -10.20
CA GLY A 140 -3.62 20.56 -9.93
C GLY A 140 -3.49 19.89 -8.56
N LYS A 141 -4.13 20.44 -7.52
CA LYS A 141 -4.09 19.89 -6.16
C LYS A 141 -4.57 18.44 -6.06
N ASN A 142 -5.37 17.98 -7.01
CA ASN A 142 -5.93 16.62 -7.02
C ASN A 142 -4.83 15.54 -7.09
N VAL A 143 -3.65 15.83 -7.65
CA VAL A 143 -2.59 14.81 -7.77
C VAL A 143 -1.89 14.48 -6.46
N THR A 144 -2.15 15.23 -5.39
CA THR A 144 -1.56 15.02 -4.06
C THR A 144 -2.60 14.86 -2.95
N ASP A 145 -3.91 14.80 -3.27
CA ASP A 145 -4.99 14.73 -2.28
C ASP A 145 -5.24 13.32 -1.71
N GLY A 146 -4.56 12.31 -2.27
CA GLY A 146 -4.68 10.91 -1.87
C GLY A 146 -5.93 10.19 -2.39
N SER A 147 -6.75 10.84 -3.21
CA SER A 147 -7.96 10.28 -3.79
C SER A 147 -7.67 9.56 -5.11
N PHE A 148 -8.34 8.44 -5.37
CA PHE A 148 -8.32 7.76 -6.66
C PHE A 148 -9.45 8.21 -7.61
N ASN A 149 -10.36 9.06 -7.11
CA ASN A 149 -11.54 9.52 -7.86
C ASN A 149 -11.35 10.92 -8.43
N THR A 150 -10.23 11.56 -8.11
CA THR A 150 -9.88 12.90 -8.56
C THR A 150 -8.65 12.85 -9.45
N PHE A 151 -8.51 13.77 -10.36
CA PHE A 151 -7.32 13.88 -11.22
C PHE A 151 -7.12 15.33 -11.65
N TRP A 152 -5.90 15.69 -12.01
CA TRP A 152 -5.59 16.91 -12.72
C TRP A 152 -5.69 16.66 -14.23
N TYR A 153 -6.19 17.67 -14.94
CA TYR A 153 -6.16 17.71 -16.39
C TYR A 153 -5.81 19.15 -16.83
N PRO A 154 -4.98 19.35 -17.87
CA PRO A 154 -4.70 20.71 -18.38
C PRO A 154 -5.97 21.32 -19.00
N ALA A 155 -5.97 22.64 -19.19
CA ALA A 155 -7.07 23.31 -19.88
C ALA A 155 -7.19 22.84 -21.34
N ALA A 156 -8.39 22.76 -21.87
CA ALA A 156 -8.69 22.15 -23.17
C ALA A 156 -7.96 22.80 -24.37
N GLU A 157 -7.50 24.03 -24.21
CA GLU A 157 -6.81 24.79 -25.28
C GLU A 157 -5.28 24.62 -25.22
N GLU A 158 -4.75 23.92 -24.21
CA GLU A 158 -3.31 23.74 -24.04
C GLU A 158 -2.84 22.47 -24.75
N THR A 159 -1.93 22.62 -25.70
CA THR A 159 -1.19 21.52 -26.30
C THR A 159 0.06 21.28 -25.48
N GLY A 160 0.13 20.17 -24.78
CA GLY A 160 1.18 19.88 -23.83
C GLY A 160 0.79 20.28 -22.42
N GLY A 161 1.76 20.49 -21.57
CA GLY A 161 1.53 20.94 -20.21
C GLY A 161 2.58 20.41 -19.23
N TRP A 162 2.55 20.94 -18.03
CA TRP A 162 3.37 20.43 -16.94
C TRP A 162 2.65 20.59 -15.60
N ILE A 163 3.00 19.71 -14.68
CA ILE A 163 2.58 19.77 -13.29
C ILE A 163 3.79 19.53 -12.38
N LEU A 164 3.84 20.22 -11.26
CA LEU A 164 4.97 20.28 -10.36
C LEU A 164 4.48 20.19 -8.92
N VAL A 165 5.02 19.25 -8.17
CA VAL A 165 4.81 19.11 -6.73
C VAL A 165 5.98 19.74 -5.99
N ASP A 166 5.72 20.62 -5.00
CA ASP A 166 6.72 21.17 -4.07
C ASP A 166 6.65 20.37 -2.76
N LEU A 167 7.71 19.62 -2.46
CA LEU A 167 7.82 18.84 -1.22
C LEU A 167 8.10 19.71 0.04
N GLU A 168 8.05 21.07 -0.14
CA GLU A 168 8.29 22.08 0.93
C GLU A 168 9.67 21.99 1.60
N GLY A 169 10.62 21.38 0.93
CA GLY A 169 12.00 21.25 1.38
C GLY A 169 12.70 20.12 0.64
N THR A 170 14.02 20.15 0.67
CA THR A 170 14.83 19.09 0.05
C THR A 170 14.67 17.80 0.86
N LYS A 171 14.12 16.78 0.24
CA LYS A 171 13.88 15.45 0.82
C LYS A 171 14.69 14.39 0.08
N GLU A 172 14.97 13.29 0.75
CA GLU A 172 15.44 12.06 0.09
C GLU A 172 14.22 11.42 -0.61
N VAL A 173 14.37 11.08 -1.89
CA VAL A 173 13.33 10.47 -2.71
C VAL A 173 13.79 9.08 -3.11
N LYS A 174 13.02 8.06 -2.78
CA LYS A 174 13.31 6.64 -3.07
C LYS A 174 12.50 6.09 -4.21
N SER A 175 11.28 6.54 -4.34
CA SER A 175 10.46 6.22 -5.52
C SER A 175 9.43 7.28 -5.81
N ILE A 176 9.02 7.34 -7.08
CA ILE A 176 7.93 8.19 -7.54
C ILE A 176 6.96 7.33 -8.33
N THR A 177 5.70 7.41 -7.96
CA THR A 177 4.61 6.73 -8.67
C THR A 177 3.72 7.77 -9.33
N LEU A 178 3.47 7.56 -10.62
CA LEU A 178 2.47 8.30 -11.41
C LEU A 178 1.32 7.34 -11.74
N GLU A 179 0.10 7.80 -11.56
CA GLU A 179 -1.10 7.13 -12.01
C GLU A 179 -1.89 8.06 -12.91
N PHE A 180 -2.28 7.57 -14.08
CA PHE A 180 -3.02 8.31 -15.09
C PHE A 180 -4.49 7.87 -15.10
N ASN A 181 -5.40 8.78 -15.42
CA ASN A 181 -6.84 8.48 -15.55
C ASN A 181 -7.20 7.67 -16.80
N ALA A 182 -6.25 7.54 -17.73
CA ALA A 182 -6.35 6.74 -18.96
C ALA A 182 -4.98 6.21 -19.33
N VAL A 183 -4.91 5.30 -20.30
CA VAL A 183 -3.63 4.82 -20.82
C VAL A 183 -2.91 5.98 -21.52
N MET A 184 -1.77 6.38 -20.96
CA MET A 184 -0.86 7.34 -21.57
C MET A 184 -0.03 6.63 -22.64
N ASN A 185 -0.15 7.03 -23.89
CA ASN A 185 0.57 6.45 -25.03
C ASN A 185 1.39 7.53 -25.77
N GLY A 186 1.95 8.45 -25.03
CA GLY A 186 2.71 9.57 -25.59
C GLY A 186 3.97 9.87 -24.81
N VAL A 187 4.72 10.83 -25.30
CA VAL A 187 5.97 11.26 -24.65
C VAL A 187 5.65 12.10 -23.40
N TYR A 188 6.25 11.74 -22.29
CA TYR A 188 6.28 12.58 -21.10
C TYR A 188 7.59 12.42 -20.34
N GLU A 189 7.96 13.46 -19.62
CA GLU A 189 9.18 13.54 -18.83
C GLU A 189 8.85 13.64 -17.35
N LEU A 190 9.53 12.84 -16.54
CA LEU A 190 9.58 13.00 -15.09
C LEU A 190 10.96 13.54 -14.70
N ALA A 191 11.01 14.63 -13.96
CA ALA A 191 12.25 15.29 -13.59
C ALA A 191 12.20 15.80 -12.14
N LEU A 192 13.38 15.87 -11.52
CA LEU A 192 13.63 16.36 -10.17
C LEU A 192 14.40 17.67 -10.18
N SER A 193 14.13 18.52 -9.20
CA SER A 193 14.89 19.75 -8.98
C SER A 193 15.03 20.08 -7.49
N GLY A 194 16.14 20.70 -7.13
CA GLY A 194 16.35 21.25 -5.79
C GLY A 194 15.92 22.71 -5.66
N ASP A 195 15.91 23.47 -6.75
CA ASP A 195 15.78 24.94 -6.76
C ASP A 195 14.67 25.48 -7.69
N ARG A 196 13.94 24.60 -8.37
CA ARG A 196 12.90 24.91 -9.37
C ARG A 196 13.43 25.57 -10.67
N LYS A 197 14.72 25.68 -10.84
CA LYS A 197 15.35 26.25 -12.04
C LYS A 197 15.94 25.17 -12.93
N GLU A 198 16.79 24.34 -12.35
CA GLU A 198 17.43 23.24 -13.04
C GLU A 198 16.69 21.92 -12.73
N PHE A 199 16.21 21.26 -13.77
CA PHE A 199 15.50 20.00 -13.67
C PHE A 199 16.33 18.89 -14.29
N ARG A 200 16.63 17.87 -13.49
CA ARG A 200 17.28 16.65 -13.95
C ARG A 200 16.23 15.59 -14.28
N GLN A 201 16.19 15.20 -15.54
CA GLN A 201 15.33 14.12 -16.01
C GLN A 201 15.72 12.80 -15.34
N ILE A 202 14.74 12.09 -14.80
CA ILE A 202 14.90 10.76 -14.20
C ILE A 202 14.16 9.68 -14.99
N TYR A 203 13.17 10.07 -15.78
CA TYR A 203 12.43 9.17 -16.66
C TYR A 203 11.92 9.93 -17.90
N LEU A 204 11.95 9.25 -19.04
CA LEU A 204 11.38 9.75 -20.29
C LEU A 204 10.60 8.61 -20.94
N ALA A 205 9.28 8.74 -21.00
CA ALA A 205 8.43 7.86 -21.80
C ALA A 205 8.59 8.19 -23.28
N ARG A 206 8.58 7.17 -24.10
CA ARG A 206 8.64 7.27 -25.58
C ARG A 206 7.27 7.00 -26.17
N GLU A 207 7.09 7.44 -27.40
CA GLU A 207 5.91 7.07 -28.16
C GLU A 207 5.80 5.54 -28.29
N GLY A 208 4.64 4.98 -27.94
CA GLY A 208 4.43 3.55 -27.87
C GLY A 208 4.59 2.91 -26.48
N ASP A 209 5.17 3.62 -25.51
CA ASP A 209 5.21 3.17 -24.11
C ASP A 209 3.84 3.41 -23.45
N ALA A 210 2.89 2.49 -23.65
CA ALA A 210 1.53 2.62 -23.14
C ALA A 210 1.47 2.29 -21.64
N ASN A 211 1.23 3.28 -20.79
CA ASN A 211 1.19 3.13 -19.33
C ASN A 211 -0.01 3.87 -18.71
N SER A 212 -0.77 3.18 -17.84
CA SER A 212 -1.71 3.83 -16.91
C SER A 212 -1.11 4.03 -15.52
N PHE A 213 0.04 3.39 -15.27
CA PHE A 213 0.73 3.41 -13.99
C PHE A 213 2.24 3.27 -14.21
N LEU A 214 3.02 4.12 -13.57
CA LEU A 214 4.49 4.09 -13.61
C LEU A 214 5.06 4.23 -12.20
N THR A 215 5.98 3.37 -11.81
CA THR A 215 6.82 3.59 -10.62
C THR A 215 8.29 3.64 -11.02
N VAL A 216 8.95 4.75 -10.68
CA VAL A 216 10.39 4.92 -10.86
C VAL A 216 11.05 4.77 -9.49
N HIS A 217 11.92 3.76 -9.35
CA HIS A 217 12.75 3.57 -8.17
C HIS A 217 14.08 4.31 -8.31
N LEU A 218 14.48 4.97 -7.25
CA LEU A 218 15.70 5.78 -7.19
C LEU A 218 16.62 5.25 -6.09
N SER A 219 17.92 5.19 -6.36
CA SER A 219 18.89 4.65 -5.41
C SER A 219 19.12 5.55 -4.19
N SER A 220 19.03 6.84 -4.31
CA SER A 220 19.00 7.90 -3.29
C SER A 220 19.14 9.24 -3.98
N GLU A 221 18.05 9.93 -4.18
CA GLU A 221 18.03 11.23 -4.82
C GLU A 221 17.49 12.28 -3.86
N ARG A 222 18.09 13.45 -3.88
CA ARG A 222 17.59 14.58 -3.08
C ARG A 222 16.93 15.60 -3.96
N ALA A 223 15.67 15.91 -3.67
CA ALA A 223 14.90 16.87 -4.42
C ALA A 223 13.91 17.61 -3.53
N ARG A 224 13.54 18.82 -3.95
CA ARG A 224 12.39 19.54 -3.42
C ARG A 224 11.21 19.52 -4.39
N PHE A 225 11.48 19.51 -5.69
CA PHE A 225 10.46 19.62 -6.73
C PHE A 225 10.44 18.37 -7.60
N VAL A 226 9.24 17.88 -7.86
CA VAL A 226 8.95 16.77 -8.78
C VAL A 226 8.08 17.33 -9.90
N ARG A 227 8.54 17.23 -11.15
CA ARG A 227 7.82 17.74 -12.31
C ARG A 227 7.50 16.64 -13.31
N VAL A 228 6.26 16.60 -13.77
CA VAL A 228 5.84 15.85 -14.96
C VAL A 228 5.57 16.86 -16.06
N ARG A 229 6.09 16.61 -17.26
CA ARG A 229 5.92 17.47 -18.43
C ARG A 229 5.48 16.64 -19.63
N PHE A 230 4.50 17.14 -20.34
CA PHE A 230 3.99 16.59 -21.59
C PHE A 230 4.34 17.55 -22.72
N PRO A 231 5.15 17.17 -23.74
CA PRO A 231 5.44 18.01 -24.90
C PRO A 231 4.30 18.04 -25.92
N GLY A 232 3.40 17.06 -25.89
CA GLY A 232 2.24 16.90 -26.76
C GLY A 232 0.95 16.74 -25.98
N GLU A 233 0.04 15.89 -26.42
CA GLU A 233 -1.20 15.61 -25.72
C GLU A 233 -0.93 15.07 -24.32
N ALA A 234 -1.67 15.59 -23.36
CA ALA A 234 -1.62 15.12 -21.97
C ALA A 234 -2.86 14.29 -21.66
N VAL A 235 -2.71 13.31 -20.81
CA VAL A 235 -3.81 12.63 -20.10
C VAL A 235 -3.91 13.17 -18.69
N GLY A 236 -5.02 12.94 -18.01
CA GLY A 236 -5.17 13.34 -16.62
C GLY A 236 -4.22 12.55 -15.71
N ILE A 237 -3.67 13.20 -14.71
CA ILE A 237 -2.90 12.55 -13.66
C ILE A 237 -3.77 12.41 -12.42
N VAL A 238 -4.03 11.16 -11.99
CA VAL A 238 -4.77 10.83 -10.77
C VAL A 238 -3.91 11.14 -9.56
N LYS A 239 -2.66 10.68 -9.55
CA LYS A 239 -1.76 10.96 -8.44
C LYS A 239 -0.28 11.01 -8.83
N ILE A 240 0.46 11.77 -8.03
CA ILE A 240 1.92 11.79 -7.98
C ILE A 240 2.32 11.46 -6.54
N GLU A 241 2.70 10.20 -6.29
CA GLU A 241 3.21 9.78 -4.99
C GLU A 241 4.73 9.82 -4.97
N VAL A 242 5.28 10.46 -3.96
CA VAL A 242 6.73 10.52 -3.72
C VAL A 242 7.02 9.87 -2.38
N MET A 243 7.81 8.80 -2.40
CA MET A 243 8.15 8.01 -1.23
C MET A 243 9.58 8.33 -0.75
N ALA A 244 9.74 8.47 0.58
CA ALA A 244 11.02 8.76 1.24
C ALA A 244 11.40 7.68 2.25
#